data_7c57e1668af02af6b402096f4d029d38
#
_entry.id   7c57e1668af02af6b402096f4d029d38
#
_cell.length_a   1.000
_cell.length_b   1.000
_cell.length_c   1.000
_cell.angle_alpha   90.00
_cell.angle_beta   90.00
_cell.angle_gamma   90.00
#
_symmetry.space_group_name_H-M   'P 1'
#
loop_
_entity.id
_entity.type
_entity.pdbx_description
1 polymer ?
#
loop_
_entity_poly.entity_id
_entity_poly.type
_entity_poly.pdbx_seq_one_letter_code
_entity_poly.pdbx_strand_id
1 'polypeptide(L)'
;MFTTLRNAWKIPELRKKILFTLFVLMIYRLGACVPVPYVNVSELATYFSQQLSGTVLGLYNAMSGSAFSQATVFAIGIQPYINASIIIELLAIAIPALERLAKEGGEEGQKKIQRITRYTTVGLALLMGFAYYVMLKNYNLLNETGFLAGLVIVVTFMAGASFLMWMGEQIDQFGIGNGISMILFAGIISRIPSLVSALVSSLASGAIKWYTAILLVLGMLLIVVFIVFITNSERRIPVQYAKRVVGRKMYGGQSTFLPIKVNMSGVLPIIFAQSIATLPATIIAFTGTGSSSFWTWMNTYIFDTRSAFYIVCYFLLIIAFSYFYATIQFNPIEIANNLKKNGGFIPGFRPGKPTSDFILKVINKITLFGALYLAIVAILPIIVGIIIKNTSLAVGGTSVIIVVGVALETVKSLEAQMLMRHYKGFLE
;
A
#
# COMPACT_ATOMS: atom_id res chain seq x y z
N MET A 1 9.24 5.36 19.29
CA MET A 1 9.52 4.20 18.45
C MET A 1 10.55 3.23 19.07
N PHE A 2 11.79 3.63 19.35
CA PHE A 2 12.79 2.73 19.94
C PHE A 2 12.37 2.18 21.31
N THR A 3 11.78 3.01 22.16
CA THR A 3 11.24 2.57 23.46
C THR A 3 10.08 1.58 23.32
N THR A 4 9.20 1.79 22.37
CA THR A 4 8.08 0.89 22.06
C THR A 4 8.58 -0.48 21.60
N LEU A 5 9.51 -0.52 20.64
CA LEU A 5 10.14 -1.75 20.16
C LEU A 5 10.88 -2.50 21.28
N ARG A 6 11.65 -1.78 22.09
CA ARG A 6 12.35 -2.37 23.24
C ARG A 6 11.40 -2.95 24.28
N ASN A 7 10.29 -2.28 24.55
CA ASN A 7 9.28 -2.78 25.48
C ASN A 7 8.49 -3.97 24.90
N ALA A 8 8.15 -3.94 23.61
CA ALA A 8 7.53 -5.07 22.91
C ALA A 8 8.42 -6.32 22.92
N TRP A 9 9.74 -6.14 22.80
CA TRP A 9 10.70 -7.27 22.84
C TRP A 9 10.76 -7.98 24.18
N LYS A 10 10.46 -7.29 25.29
CA LYS A 10 10.39 -7.88 26.63
C LYS A 10 9.19 -8.82 26.81
N ILE A 11 8.15 -8.68 26.00
CA ILE A 11 6.93 -9.48 26.09
C ILE A 11 7.12 -10.73 25.21
N PRO A 12 7.13 -11.97 25.78
CA PRO A 12 7.49 -13.19 25.04
C PRO A 12 6.61 -13.45 23.81
N GLU A 13 5.32 -13.17 23.90
CA GLU A 13 4.38 -13.40 22.78
C GLU A 13 4.58 -12.38 21.64
N LEU A 14 4.79 -11.09 21.96
CA LEU A 14 5.08 -10.09 20.95
C LEU A 14 6.43 -10.35 20.28
N ARG A 15 7.42 -10.81 21.06
CA ARG A 15 8.70 -11.23 20.51
C ARG A 15 8.55 -12.40 19.51
N LYS A 16 7.71 -13.41 19.82
CA LYS A 16 7.40 -14.50 18.88
C LYS A 16 6.79 -13.99 17.59
N LYS A 17 5.84 -13.07 17.66
CA LYS A 17 5.19 -12.45 16.49
C LYS A 17 6.18 -11.63 15.65
N ILE A 18 7.05 -10.84 16.30
CA ILE A 18 8.12 -10.08 15.60
C ILE A 18 9.07 -11.04 14.87
N LEU A 19 9.55 -12.07 15.57
CA LEU A 19 10.47 -13.06 14.98
C LEU A 19 9.80 -13.80 13.82
N PHE A 20 8.53 -14.18 13.95
CA PHE A 20 7.79 -14.82 12.87
C PHE A 20 7.68 -13.90 11.65
N THR A 21 7.33 -12.62 11.84
CA THR A 21 7.26 -11.65 10.73
C THR A 21 8.62 -11.52 10.04
N LEU A 22 9.70 -11.35 10.81
CA LEU A 22 11.06 -11.26 10.26
C LEU A 22 11.47 -12.53 9.51
N PHE A 23 11.11 -13.70 10.01
CA PHE A 23 11.37 -14.98 9.35
C PHE A 23 10.65 -15.08 8.00
N VAL A 24 9.37 -14.70 7.94
CA VAL A 24 8.62 -14.68 6.68
C VAL A 24 9.21 -13.68 5.67
N LEU A 25 9.62 -12.49 6.14
CA LEU A 25 10.29 -11.51 5.28
C LEU A 25 11.65 -12.00 4.78
N MET A 26 12.38 -12.80 5.57
CA MET A 26 13.62 -13.44 5.12
C MET A 26 13.36 -14.45 4.01
N ILE A 27 12.34 -15.30 4.14
CA ILE A 27 11.92 -16.23 3.08
C ILE A 27 11.54 -15.46 1.80
N TYR A 28 10.79 -14.38 1.94
CA TYR A 28 10.47 -13.48 0.81
C TYR A 28 11.74 -12.99 0.09
N ARG A 29 12.74 -12.55 0.83
CA ARG A 29 14.01 -12.08 0.22
C ARG A 29 14.79 -13.19 -0.46
N LEU A 30 14.84 -14.38 0.12
CA LEU A 30 15.48 -15.55 -0.50
C LEU A 30 14.80 -15.92 -1.83
N GLY A 31 13.47 -15.99 -1.87
CA GLY A 31 12.74 -16.28 -3.10
C GLY A 31 12.86 -15.17 -4.15
N ALA A 32 13.04 -13.91 -3.73
CA ALA A 32 13.30 -12.79 -4.63
C ALA A 32 14.71 -12.81 -5.27
N CYS A 33 15.57 -13.70 -4.86
CA CYS A 33 16.90 -13.93 -5.47
C CYS A 33 16.95 -15.15 -6.40
N VAL A 34 15.89 -15.98 -6.45
CA VAL A 34 15.86 -17.20 -7.27
C VAL A 34 15.32 -16.86 -8.66
N PRO A 35 16.13 -16.88 -9.73
CA PRO A 35 15.65 -16.60 -11.08
C PRO A 35 14.82 -17.75 -11.63
N VAL A 36 13.86 -17.42 -12.50
CA VAL A 36 13.06 -18.41 -13.23
C VAL A 36 13.92 -19.06 -14.34
N PRO A 37 13.84 -20.37 -14.56
CA PRO A 37 14.57 -21.04 -15.61
C PRO A 37 14.16 -20.51 -17.01
N TYR A 38 15.02 -20.74 -18.00
CA TYR A 38 14.84 -20.34 -19.39
C TYR A 38 14.86 -18.84 -19.68
N VAL A 39 15.13 -17.95 -18.71
CA VAL A 39 15.22 -16.51 -18.90
C VAL A 39 16.67 -16.04 -18.85
N ASN A 40 17.08 -15.19 -19.79
CA ASN A 40 18.40 -14.55 -19.77
C ASN A 40 18.38 -13.33 -18.85
N VAL A 41 18.74 -13.55 -17.59
CA VAL A 41 18.68 -12.52 -16.54
C VAL A 41 19.60 -11.33 -16.83
N SER A 42 20.78 -11.55 -17.39
CA SER A 42 21.77 -10.49 -17.67
C SER A 42 21.28 -9.53 -18.75
N GLU A 43 20.74 -10.07 -19.84
CA GLU A 43 20.16 -9.27 -20.91
C GLU A 43 18.91 -8.53 -20.45
N LEU A 44 18.03 -9.20 -19.69
CA LEU A 44 16.84 -8.57 -19.12
C LEU A 44 17.21 -7.40 -18.20
N ALA A 45 18.17 -7.57 -17.30
CA ALA A 45 18.62 -6.50 -16.40
C ALA A 45 19.17 -5.29 -17.16
N THR A 46 19.95 -5.53 -18.23
CA THR A 46 20.49 -4.49 -19.10
C THR A 46 19.37 -3.78 -19.87
N TYR A 47 18.48 -4.54 -20.50
CA TYR A 47 17.33 -4.00 -21.23
C TYR A 47 16.42 -3.18 -20.31
N PHE A 48 16.17 -3.68 -19.10
CA PHE A 48 15.37 -3.01 -18.10
C PHE A 48 15.97 -1.67 -17.68
N SER A 49 17.27 -1.62 -17.41
CA SER A 49 17.95 -0.39 -16.98
C SER A 49 17.95 0.69 -18.06
N GLN A 50 18.05 0.29 -19.34
CA GLN A 50 18.12 1.21 -20.48
C GLN A 50 16.75 1.71 -20.96
N GLN A 51 15.75 0.84 -21.00
CA GLN A 51 14.47 1.16 -21.66
C GLN A 51 13.25 1.14 -20.73
N LEU A 52 13.21 0.28 -19.74
CA LEU A 52 12.00 0.06 -18.93
C LEU A 52 12.03 0.76 -17.56
N SER A 53 13.18 1.22 -17.08
CA SER A 53 13.32 1.83 -15.75
C SER A 53 12.45 3.08 -15.55
N GLY A 54 12.18 3.82 -16.63
CA GLY A 54 11.34 5.03 -16.60
C GLY A 54 9.85 4.79 -16.84
N THR A 55 9.45 3.55 -17.09
CA THR A 55 8.07 3.19 -17.38
C THR A 55 7.34 2.69 -16.13
N VAL A 56 6.05 2.35 -16.29
CA VAL A 56 5.25 1.70 -15.25
C VAL A 56 5.90 0.42 -14.73
N LEU A 57 6.60 -0.33 -15.59
CA LEU A 57 7.34 -1.54 -15.17
C LEU A 57 8.47 -1.20 -14.19
N GLY A 58 9.04 0.01 -14.26
CA GLY A 58 9.96 0.52 -13.24
C GLY A 58 9.33 0.63 -11.85
N LEU A 59 8.05 1.00 -11.76
CA LEU A 59 7.30 1.02 -10.49
C LEU A 59 7.09 -0.41 -9.94
N TYR A 60 6.71 -1.37 -10.80
CA TYR A 60 6.62 -2.78 -10.40
C TYR A 60 7.94 -3.30 -9.86
N ASN A 61 9.04 -2.99 -10.56
CA ASN A 61 10.38 -3.36 -10.11
C ASN A 61 10.75 -2.70 -8.77
N ALA A 62 10.30 -1.47 -8.55
CA ALA A 62 10.51 -0.79 -7.27
C ALA A 62 9.78 -1.47 -6.11
N MET A 63 8.53 -1.87 -6.32
CA MET A 63 7.71 -2.52 -5.30
C MET A 63 8.11 -3.97 -5.04
N SER A 64 8.62 -4.68 -6.06
CA SER A 64 9.12 -6.06 -5.93
C SER A 64 10.55 -6.16 -5.40
N GLY A 65 11.22 -5.03 -5.14
CA GLY A 65 12.60 -5.03 -4.64
C GLY A 65 13.63 -5.51 -5.67
N SER A 66 13.44 -5.14 -6.94
CA SER A 66 14.23 -5.53 -8.12
C SER A 66 14.01 -6.99 -8.59
N ALA A 67 13.05 -7.71 -8.02
CA ALA A 67 12.70 -9.06 -8.44
C ALA A 67 12.17 -9.11 -9.89
N PHE A 68 11.46 -8.06 -10.32
CA PHE A 68 10.93 -7.95 -11.67
C PHE A 68 12.04 -7.86 -12.73
N SER A 69 13.04 -7.01 -12.54
CA SER A 69 14.16 -6.86 -13.51
C SER A 69 15.09 -8.07 -13.57
N GLN A 70 15.00 -8.98 -12.62
CA GLN A 70 15.78 -10.21 -12.57
C GLN A 70 14.95 -11.45 -12.91
N ALA A 71 13.68 -11.30 -13.32
CA ALA A 71 12.75 -12.40 -13.59
C ALA A 71 12.80 -13.50 -12.53
N THR A 72 12.75 -13.12 -11.25
CA THR A 72 12.75 -14.10 -10.16
C THR A 72 11.38 -14.72 -9.96
N VAL A 73 11.28 -15.76 -9.15
CA VAL A 73 10.01 -16.43 -8.82
C VAL A 73 8.96 -15.43 -8.30
N PHE A 74 9.41 -14.37 -7.63
CA PHE A 74 8.55 -13.29 -7.12
C PHE A 74 8.52 -12.04 -7.99
N ALA A 75 8.84 -12.14 -9.28
CA ALA A 75 8.90 -10.99 -10.18
C ALA A 75 7.59 -10.20 -10.26
N ILE A 76 6.44 -10.88 -10.35
CA ILE A 76 5.12 -10.24 -10.37
C ILE A 76 4.78 -9.62 -9.01
N GLY A 77 5.43 -10.08 -7.94
CA GLY A 77 5.20 -9.57 -6.59
C GLY A 77 3.80 -9.88 -6.06
N ILE A 78 3.31 -9.02 -5.17
CA ILE A 78 1.98 -9.13 -4.53
C ILE A 78 0.87 -8.38 -5.33
N GLN A 79 1.21 -7.80 -6.49
CA GLN A 79 0.29 -7.01 -7.32
C GLN A 79 -1.01 -7.75 -7.70
N PRO A 80 -0.99 -9.03 -8.12
CA PRO A 80 -2.23 -9.74 -8.43
C PRO A 80 -3.20 -9.78 -7.25
N TYR A 81 -2.68 -9.91 -6.03
CA TYR A 81 -3.51 -9.91 -4.82
C TYR A 81 -4.06 -8.51 -4.50
N ILE A 82 -3.26 -7.47 -4.64
CA ILE A 82 -3.73 -6.08 -4.46
C ILE A 82 -4.85 -5.77 -5.45
N ASN A 83 -4.65 -6.09 -6.72
CA ASN A 83 -5.67 -5.88 -7.74
C ASN A 83 -6.94 -6.69 -7.47
N ALA A 84 -6.81 -7.96 -7.05
CA ALA A 84 -7.94 -8.81 -6.68
C ALA A 84 -8.71 -8.22 -5.49
N SER A 85 -8.02 -7.77 -4.43
CA SER A 85 -8.64 -7.12 -3.28
C SER A 85 -9.44 -5.89 -3.68
N ILE A 86 -8.86 -5.02 -4.50
CA ILE A 86 -9.54 -3.82 -5.01
C ILE A 86 -10.81 -4.20 -5.78
N ILE A 87 -10.70 -5.15 -6.71
CA ILE A 87 -11.81 -5.61 -7.54
C ILE A 87 -12.94 -6.16 -6.64
N ILE A 88 -12.60 -7.01 -5.68
CA ILE A 88 -13.59 -7.63 -4.81
C ILE A 88 -14.21 -6.60 -3.84
N GLU A 89 -13.44 -5.65 -3.31
CA GLU A 89 -13.98 -4.57 -2.49
C GLU A 89 -14.95 -3.67 -3.27
N LEU A 90 -14.62 -3.32 -4.51
CA LEU A 90 -15.52 -2.55 -5.38
C LEU A 90 -16.79 -3.36 -5.75
N LEU A 91 -16.63 -4.64 -6.06
CA LEU A 91 -17.76 -5.53 -6.36
C LEU A 91 -18.64 -5.79 -5.13
N ALA A 92 -18.07 -5.80 -3.93
CA ALA A 92 -18.83 -5.94 -2.69
C ALA A 92 -19.76 -4.75 -2.41
N ILE A 93 -19.49 -3.58 -3.02
CA ILE A 93 -20.39 -2.42 -2.96
C ILE A 93 -21.39 -2.44 -4.11
N ALA A 94 -20.94 -2.86 -5.31
CA ALA A 94 -21.77 -2.85 -6.51
C ALA A 94 -22.79 -4.00 -6.56
N ILE A 95 -22.47 -5.16 -5.97
CA ILE A 95 -23.29 -6.37 -6.02
C ILE A 95 -23.96 -6.62 -4.65
N PRO A 96 -25.31 -6.50 -4.53
CA PRO A 96 -26.01 -6.66 -3.25
C PRO A 96 -25.77 -8.01 -2.55
N ALA A 97 -25.52 -9.08 -3.32
CA ALA A 97 -25.20 -10.39 -2.75
C ALA A 97 -23.86 -10.41 -2.02
N LEU A 98 -22.83 -9.73 -2.57
CA LEU A 98 -21.52 -9.58 -1.92
C LEU A 98 -21.57 -8.58 -0.77
N GLU A 99 -22.37 -7.52 -0.89
CA GLU A 99 -22.58 -6.55 0.19
C GLU A 99 -23.18 -7.21 1.43
N ARG A 100 -24.18 -8.07 1.26
CA ARG A 100 -24.76 -8.86 2.38
C ARG A 100 -23.74 -9.79 3.00
N LEU A 101 -22.94 -10.47 2.20
CA LEU A 101 -21.84 -11.31 2.72
C LEU A 101 -20.81 -10.50 3.52
N ALA A 102 -20.49 -9.28 3.08
CA ALA A 102 -19.52 -8.43 3.73
C ALA A 102 -20.04 -7.84 5.06
N LYS A 103 -21.32 -7.41 5.12
CA LYS A 103 -21.91 -6.70 6.25
C LYS A 103 -22.68 -7.61 7.22
N GLU A 104 -23.43 -8.57 6.70
CA GLU A 104 -24.35 -9.41 7.48
C GLU A 104 -23.79 -10.81 7.74
N GLY A 105 -22.84 -11.28 6.93
CA GLY A 105 -22.30 -12.64 7.02
C GLY A 105 -21.33 -12.91 8.18
N GLY A 106 -20.99 -11.90 9.01
CA GLY A 106 -20.06 -12.06 10.13
C GLY A 106 -18.71 -12.68 9.71
N GLU A 107 -18.14 -13.53 10.55
CA GLU A 107 -16.86 -14.20 10.25
C GLU A 107 -16.93 -15.16 9.05
N GLU A 108 -18.06 -15.86 8.86
CA GLU A 108 -18.23 -16.76 7.71
C GLU A 108 -18.32 -16.00 6.39
N GLY A 109 -19.02 -14.86 6.38
CA GLY A 109 -19.09 -13.98 5.21
C GLY A 109 -17.73 -13.45 4.81
N GLN A 110 -16.95 -12.98 5.78
CA GLN A 110 -15.57 -12.51 5.55
C GLN A 110 -14.67 -13.63 5.02
N LYS A 111 -14.76 -14.85 5.57
CA LYS A 111 -14.01 -16.02 5.06
C LYS A 111 -14.39 -16.37 3.60
N LYS A 112 -15.67 -16.23 3.23
CA LYS A 112 -16.11 -16.44 1.85
C LYS A 112 -15.54 -15.38 0.90
N ILE A 113 -15.57 -14.10 1.28
CA ILE A 113 -14.97 -13.00 0.51
C ILE A 113 -13.48 -13.23 0.34
N GLN A 114 -12.76 -13.56 1.40
CA GLN A 114 -11.34 -13.90 1.33
C GLN A 114 -11.06 -15.05 0.36
N ARG A 115 -11.91 -16.09 0.35
CA ARG A 115 -11.77 -17.20 -0.60
C ARG A 115 -11.96 -16.75 -2.05
N ILE A 116 -12.95 -15.90 -2.32
CA ILE A 116 -13.17 -15.32 -3.65
C ILE A 116 -11.96 -14.49 -4.07
N THR A 117 -11.43 -13.65 -3.17
CA THR A 117 -10.21 -12.86 -3.42
C THR A 117 -9.02 -13.75 -3.77
N ARG A 118 -8.82 -14.88 -3.08
CA ARG A 118 -7.74 -15.83 -3.38
C ARG A 118 -7.88 -16.42 -4.79
N TYR A 119 -9.08 -16.88 -5.18
CA TYR A 119 -9.31 -17.43 -6.53
C TYR A 119 -9.08 -16.36 -7.61
N THR A 120 -9.58 -15.15 -7.39
CA THR A 120 -9.35 -14.02 -8.29
C THR A 120 -7.86 -13.67 -8.39
N THR A 121 -7.13 -13.73 -7.28
CA THR A 121 -5.67 -13.53 -7.25
C THR A 121 -4.93 -14.53 -8.11
N VAL A 122 -5.26 -15.83 -8.00
CA VAL A 122 -4.63 -16.88 -8.81
C VAL A 122 -4.93 -16.67 -10.30
N GLY A 123 -6.18 -16.33 -10.65
CA GLY A 123 -6.55 -16.00 -12.02
C GLY A 123 -5.79 -14.81 -12.59
N LEU A 124 -5.69 -13.71 -11.81
CA LEU A 124 -4.92 -12.53 -12.21
C LEU A 124 -3.41 -12.82 -12.29
N ALA A 125 -2.88 -13.63 -11.37
CA ALA A 125 -1.47 -14.04 -11.39
C ALA A 125 -1.14 -14.85 -12.63
N LEU A 126 -2.04 -15.72 -13.09
CA LEU A 126 -1.89 -16.46 -14.33
C LEU A 126 -1.89 -15.53 -15.54
N LEU A 127 -2.82 -14.57 -15.61
CA LEU A 127 -2.89 -13.59 -16.70
C LEU A 127 -1.63 -12.70 -16.73
N MET A 128 -1.20 -12.19 -15.59
CA MET A 128 0.01 -11.36 -15.49
C MET A 128 1.27 -12.17 -15.78
N GLY A 129 1.34 -13.44 -15.35
CA GLY A 129 2.45 -14.35 -15.65
C GLY A 129 2.56 -14.64 -17.14
N PHE A 130 1.42 -14.89 -17.80
CA PHE A 130 1.36 -15.06 -19.25
C PHE A 130 1.78 -13.78 -19.99
N ALA A 131 1.28 -12.63 -19.55
CA ALA A 131 1.64 -11.34 -20.12
C ALA A 131 3.15 -11.05 -19.99
N TYR A 132 3.75 -11.38 -18.85
CA TYR A 132 5.19 -11.25 -18.65
C TYR A 132 5.99 -12.20 -19.56
N TYR A 133 5.53 -13.44 -19.71
CA TYR A 133 6.13 -14.37 -20.68
C TYR A 133 6.09 -13.85 -22.12
N VAL A 134 4.94 -13.29 -22.56
CA VAL A 134 4.82 -12.68 -23.90
C VAL A 134 5.78 -11.52 -24.06
N MET A 135 5.94 -10.68 -23.03
CA MET A 135 6.92 -9.60 -23.04
C MET A 135 8.35 -10.14 -23.22
N LEU A 136 8.75 -11.14 -22.43
CA LEU A 136 10.09 -11.75 -22.55
C LEU A 136 10.34 -12.33 -23.95
N LYS A 137 9.32 -12.97 -24.55
CA LYS A 137 9.38 -13.52 -25.89
C LYS A 137 9.53 -12.44 -26.95
N ASN A 138 8.76 -11.36 -26.87
CA ASN A 138 8.79 -10.26 -27.84
C ASN A 138 10.14 -9.54 -27.87
N TYR A 139 10.83 -9.48 -26.74
CA TYR A 139 12.16 -8.85 -26.62
C TYR A 139 13.32 -9.82 -26.78
N ASN A 140 13.06 -11.08 -27.18
CA ASN A 140 14.06 -12.15 -27.35
C ASN A 140 14.95 -12.39 -26.10
N LEU A 141 14.38 -12.29 -24.92
CA LEU A 141 15.06 -12.46 -23.64
C LEU A 141 14.96 -13.88 -23.07
N LEU A 142 14.47 -14.83 -23.89
CA LEU A 142 14.34 -16.23 -23.54
C LEU A 142 15.50 -17.04 -24.13
N ASN A 143 16.08 -17.93 -23.32
CA ASN A 143 17.09 -18.89 -23.78
C ASN A 143 16.47 -19.97 -24.68
N GLU A 144 15.22 -20.35 -24.40
CA GLU A 144 14.43 -21.33 -25.15
C GLU A 144 13.00 -20.84 -25.36
N THR A 145 12.47 -21.01 -26.58
CA THR A 145 11.12 -20.53 -26.95
C THR A 145 10.08 -21.66 -27.06
N GLY A 146 10.37 -22.83 -26.48
CA GLY A 146 9.47 -24.00 -26.52
C GLY A 146 8.17 -23.81 -25.70
N PHE A 147 7.13 -24.58 -26.04
CA PHE A 147 5.86 -24.56 -25.28
C PHE A 147 6.06 -24.94 -23.81
N LEU A 148 6.92 -25.91 -23.52
CA LEU A 148 7.25 -26.33 -22.15
C LEU A 148 7.94 -25.19 -21.37
N ALA A 149 8.88 -24.47 -21.98
CA ALA A 149 9.52 -23.32 -21.35
C ALA A 149 8.52 -22.23 -20.99
N GLY A 150 7.58 -21.92 -21.91
CA GLY A 150 6.51 -20.96 -21.65
C GLY A 150 5.59 -21.39 -20.49
N LEU A 151 5.19 -22.66 -20.48
CA LEU A 151 4.35 -23.21 -19.41
C LEU A 151 5.06 -23.15 -18.04
N VAL A 152 6.33 -23.56 -17.97
CA VAL A 152 7.13 -23.51 -16.74
C VAL A 152 7.24 -22.07 -16.23
N ILE A 153 7.55 -21.10 -17.09
CA ILE A 153 7.68 -19.69 -16.71
C ILE A 153 6.36 -19.15 -16.13
N VAL A 154 5.24 -19.36 -16.83
CA VAL A 154 3.92 -18.85 -16.41
C VAL A 154 3.48 -19.49 -15.10
N VAL A 155 3.63 -20.82 -14.95
CA VAL A 155 3.25 -21.53 -13.73
C VAL A 155 4.15 -21.10 -12.56
N THR A 156 5.44 -20.87 -12.79
CA THR A 156 6.36 -20.41 -11.74
C THR A 156 5.97 -19.02 -11.23
N PHE A 157 5.64 -18.08 -12.12
CA PHE A 157 5.17 -16.75 -11.71
C PHE A 157 3.83 -16.79 -10.98
N MET A 158 2.89 -17.61 -11.46
CA MET A 158 1.61 -17.81 -10.78
C MET A 158 1.79 -18.42 -9.38
N ALA A 159 2.63 -19.44 -9.26
CA ALA A 159 2.94 -20.08 -7.99
C ALA A 159 3.64 -19.11 -7.03
N GLY A 160 4.60 -18.31 -7.53
CA GLY A 160 5.28 -17.29 -6.74
C GLY A 160 4.33 -16.23 -6.18
N ALA A 161 3.45 -15.68 -7.00
CA ALA A 161 2.46 -14.71 -6.56
C ALA A 161 1.46 -15.30 -5.55
N SER A 162 1.02 -16.54 -5.77
CA SER A 162 0.13 -17.26 -4.84
C SER A 162 0.81 -17.55 -3.49
N PHE A 163 2.09 -17.86 -3.52
CA PHE A 163 2.90 -18.07 -2.30
C PHE A 163 3.09 -16.76 -1.54
N LEU A 164 3.32 -15.64 -2.22
CA LEU A 164 3.40 -14.33 -1.59
C LEU A 164 2.07 -13.93 -0.93
N MET A 165 0.95 -14.18 -1.58
CA MET A 165 -0.38 -13.99 -1.00
C MET A 165 -0.51 -14.80 0.31
N TRP A 166 -0.18 -16.09 0.28
CA TRP A 166 -0.23 -16.94 1.46
C TRP A 166 0.69 -16.44 2.57
N MET A 167 1.92 -16.00 2.24
CA MET A 167 2.85 -15.41 3.21
C MET A 167 2.27 -14.15 3.86
N GLY A 168 1.62 -13.27 3.08
CA GLY A 168 0.93 -12.09 3.60
C GLY A 168 -0.14 -12.47 4.61
N GLU A 169 -0.99 -13.43 4.28
CA GLU A 169 -2.04 -13.93 5.19
C GLU A 169 -1.47 -14.58 6.47
N GLN A 170 -0.32 -15.26 6.37
CA GLN A 170 0.36 -15.81 7.57
C GLN A 170 0.87 -14.69 8.49
N ILE A 171 1.37 -13.58 7.94
CA ILE A 171 1.76 -12.41 8.74
C ILE A 171 0.52 -11.80 9.42
N ASP A 172 -0.61 -11.68 8.72
CA ASP A 172 -1.86 -11.17 9.29
C ASP A 172 -2.34 -12.01 10.48
N GLN A 173 -2.21 -13.33 10.42
CA GLN A 173 -2.67 -14.26 11.46
C GLN A 173 -1.69 -14.38 12.64
N PHE A 174 -0.42 -14.56 12.37
CA PHE A 174 0.59 -14.92 13.36
C PHE A 174 1.67 -13.86 13.57
N GLY A 175 1.71 -12.84 12.74
CA GLY A 175 2.70 -11.77 12.76
C GLY A 175 2.20 -10.48 13.39
N ILE A 176 2.78 -9.37 12.94
CA ILE A 176 2.48 -8.01 13.36
C ILE A 176 2.20 -7.12 12.16
N GLY A 177 1.15 -6.31 12.26
CA GLY A 177 0.76 -5.37 11.20
C GLY A 177 0.03 -6.06 10.05
N ASN A 178 -0.10 -5.36 8.94
CA ASN A 178 -0.71 -5.88 7.71
C ASN A 178 0.35 -6.59 6.87
N GLY A 179 0.16 -7.88 6.59
CA GLY A 179 1.15 -8.74 5.92
C GLY A 179 1.49 -8.28 4.50
N ILE A 180 0.50 -7.81 3.75
CA ILE A 180 0.70 -7.27 2.39
C ILE A 180 1.59 -6.04 2.45
N SER A 181 1.27 -5.11 3.34
CA SER A 181 2.05 -3.89 3.56
C SER A 181 3.47 -4.20 4.01
N MET A 182 3.66 -5.22 4.84
CA MET A 182 4.98 -5.66 5.31
C MET A 182 5.83 -6.27 4.18
N ILE A 183 5.23 -7.03 3.26
CA ILE A 183 5.95 -7.56 2.08
C ILE A 183 6.37 -6.41 1.16
N LEU A 184 5.47 -5.45 0.88
CA LEU A 184 5.81 -4.25 0.11
C LEU A 184 6.93 -3.44 0.76
N PHE A 185 6.85 -3.23 2.07
CA PHE A 185 7.86 -2.55 2.87
C PHE A 185 9.23 -3.22 2.73
N ALA A 186 9.31 -4.56 2.85
CA ALA A 186 10.54 -5.31 2.69
C ALA A 186 11.10 -5.21 1.26
N GLY A 187 10.22 -5.25 0.24
CA GLY A 187 10.60 -5.05 -1.16
C GLY A 187 11.25 -3.69 -1.39
N ILE A 188 10.60 -2.63 -0.91
CA ILE A 188 11.08 -1.26 -1.11
C ILE A 188 12.37 -0.99 -0.34
N ILE A 189 12.45 -1.39 0.93
CA ILE A 189 13.67 -1.19 1.76
C ILE A 189 14.87 -1.90 1.16
N SER A 190 14.68 -3.06 0.58
CA SER A 190 15.79 -3.81 -0.03
C SER A 190 16.48 -3.08 -1.19
N ARG A 191 15.84 -2.06 -1.77
CA ARG A 191 16.43 -1.23 -2.82
C ARG A 191 17.22 -0.02 -2.31
N ILE A 192 17.12 0.31 -1.02
CA ILE A 192 17.83 1.47 -0.46
C ILE A 192 19.34 1.41 -0.75
N PRO A 193 20.04 0.27 -0.57
CA PRO A 193 21.47 0.20 -0.89
C PRO A 193 21.77 0.50 -2.37
N SER A 194 20.94 -0.01 -3.30
CA SER A 194 21.11 0.25 -4.73
C SER A 194 20.81 1.71 -5.11
N LEU A 195 19.85 2.36 -4.45
CA LEU A 195 19.58 3.78 -4.64
C LEU A 195 20.75 4.65 -4.13
N VAL A 196 21.31 4.29 -2.98
CA VAL A 196 22.49 5.00 -2.45
C VAL A 196 23.69 4.81 -3.39
N SER A 197 23.96 3.61 -3.86
CA SER A 197 25.07 3.36 -4.82
C SER A 197 24.87 4.09 -6.14
N ALA A 198 23.63 4.16 -6.67
CA ALA A 198 23.30 4.93 -7.86
C ALA A 198 23.49 6.43 -7.67
N LEU A 199 23.16 6.97 -6.49
CA LEU A 199 23.40 8.37 -6.16
C LEU A 199 24.90 8.66 -6.09
N VAL A 200 25.68 7.81 -5.42
CA VAL A 200 27.14 7.97 -5.32
C VAL A 200 27.81 7.87 -6.69
N SER A 201 27.41 6.92 -7.55
CA SER A 201 27.94 6.77 -8.90
C SER A 201 27.60 7.97 -9.80
N SER A 202 26.38 8.52 -9.68
CA SER A 202 25.95 9.72 -10.39
C SER A 202 26.72 10.96 -9.95
N LEU A 203 27.12 11.02 -8.68
CA LEU A 203 27.98 12.07 -8.14
C LEU A 203 29.42 11.93 -8.66
N ALA A 204 29.97 10.71 -8.64
CA ALA A 204 31.34 10.42 -9.09
C ALA A 204 31.49 10.65 -10.61
N SER A 205 30.48 10.36 -11.42
CA SER A 205 30.46 10.61 -12.86
C SER A 205 30.21 12.08 -13.23
N GLY A 206 29.92 12.96 -12.26
CA GLY A 206 29.59 14.36 -12.50
C GLY A 206 28.21 14.59 -13.14
N ALA A 207 27.39 13.55 -13.27
CA ALA A 207 26.04 13.65 -13.82
C ALA A 207 25.11 14.49 -12.92
N ILE A 208 25.39 14.48 -11.62
CA ILE A 208 24.67 15.29 -10.62
C ILE A 208 25.69 16.11 -9.81
N LYS A 209 25.42 17.39 -9.63
CA LYS A 209 26.29 18.27 -8.84
C LYS A 209 26.09 17.96 -7.34
N TRP A 210 27.14 18.13 -6.54
CA TRP A 210 27.13 17.78 -5.10
C TRP A 210 26.00 18.47 -4.31
N TYR A 211 25.70 19.73 -4.62
CA TYR A 211 24.64 20.49 -3.96
C TYR A 211 23.23 19.96 -4.31
N THR A 212 23.00 19.44 -5.52
CA THR A 212 21.72 18.81 -5.90
C THR A 212 21.54 17.48 -5.18
N ALA A 213 22.61 16.72 -4.94
CA ALA A 213 22.53 15.48 -4.15
C ALA A 213 22.16 15.78 -2.67
N ILE A 214 22.76 16.80 -2.07
CA ILE A 214 22.41 17.24 -0.71
C ILE A 214 20.95 17.70 -0.67
N LEU A 215 20.50 18.51 -1.62
CA LEU A 215 19.13 19.00 -1.69
C LEU A 215 18.11 17.85 -1.84
N LEU A 216 18.46 16.80 -2.60
CA LEU A 216 17.62 15.60 -2.72
C LEU A 216 17.48 14.86 -1.38
N VAL A 217 18.59 14.64 -0.68
CA VAL A 217 18.57 13.95 0.63
C VAL A 217 17.80 14.78 1.65
N LEU A 218 18.03 16.09 1.72
CA LEU A 218 17.28 16.98 2.61
C LEU A 218 15.80 17.03 2.26
N GLY A 219 15.46 17.09 0.96
CA GLY A 219 14.07 17.04 0.49
C GLY A 219 13.40 15.73 0.89
N MET A 220 14.05 14.59 0.74
CA MET A 220 13.54 13.30 1.16
C MET A 220 13.30 13.23 2.68
N LEU A 221 14.23 13.73 3.49
CA LEU A 221 14.07 13.82 4.94
C LEU A 221 12.89 14.72 5.32
N LEU A 222 12.73 15.86 4.64
CA LEU A 222 11.62 16.78 4.87
C LEU A 222 10.27 16.10 4.54
N ILE A 223 10.19 15.36 3.44
CA ILE A 223 9.01 14.57 3.08
C ILE A 223 8.70 13.56 4.18
N VAL A 224 9.69 12.82 4.68
CA VAL A 224 9.49 11.84 5.77
C VAL A 224 8.93 12.52 7.02
N VAL A 225 9.53 13.64 7.45
CA VAL A 225 9.05 14.41 8.62
C VAL A 225 7.61 14.87 8.39
N PHE A 226 7.29 15.37 7.21
CA PHE A 226 5.97 15.84 6.86
C PHE A 226 4.93 14.70 6.88
N ILE A 227 5.28 13.53 6.33
CA ILE A 227 4.43 12.33 6.39
C ILE A 227 4.15 11.92 7.84
N VAL A 228 5.20 11.85 8.68
CA VAL A 228 5.05 11.47 10.09
C VAL A 228 4.17 12.46 10.84
N PHE A 229 4.35 13.76 10.59
CA PHE A 229 3.58 14.83 11.24
C PHE A 229 2.09 14.71 10.89
N ILE A 230 1.73 14.61 9.61
CA ILE A 230 0.33 14.52 9.18
C ILE A 230 -0.31 13.19 9.58
N THR A 231 0.40 12.06 9.46
CA THR A 231 -0.15 10.74 9.81
C THR A 231 -0.44 10.59 11.31
N ASN A 232 0.28 11.36 12.15
CA ASN A 232 0.01 11.40 13.59
C ASN A 232 -0.97 12.51 14.00
N SER A 233 -1.33 13.40 13.09
CA SER A 233 -2.27 14.48 13.37
C SER A 233 -3.69 13.93 13.51
N GLU A 234 -4.41 14.40 14.54
CA GLU A 234 -5.78 14.02 14.83
C GLU A 234 -6.65 15.24 15.17
N ARG A 235 -7.89 15.20 14.74
CA ARG A 235 -8.93 16.16 15.18
C ARG A 235 -9.65 15.58 16.38
N ARG A 236 -9.53 16.22 17.54
CA ARG A 236 -10.22 15.83 18.77
C ARG A 236 -11.57 16.52 18.86
N ILE A 237 -12.66 15.74 18.82
CA ILE A 237 -14.01 16.24 19.03
C ILE A 237 -14.37 16.05 20.50
N PRO A 238 -14.74 17.10 21.28
CA PRO A 238 -15.10 16.95 22.67
C PRO A 238 -16.42 16.18 22.78
N VAL A 239 -16.44 15.17 23.65
CA VAL A 239 -17.61 14.37 23.97
C VAL A 239 -17.82 14.43 25.48
N GLN A 240 -19.06 14.71 25.92
CA GLN A 240 -19.44 14.70 27.31
C GLN A 240 -20.37 13.54 27.58
N TYR A 241 -20.16 12.86 28.71
CA TYR A 241 -21.04 11.79 29.17
C TYR A 241 -21.91 12.31 30.28
N ALA A 242 -23.20 11.97 30.25
CA ALA A 242 -24.15 12.33 31.29
C ALA A 242 -23.72 11.71 32.61
N LYS A 243 -23.86 12.49 33.71
CA LYS A 243 -23.63 11.98 35.05
C LYS A 243 -24.74 10.98 35.39
N ARG A 244 -24.36 9.77 35.80
CA ARG A 244 -25.30 8.78 36.36
C ARG A 244 -25.13 8.72 37.88
N VAL A 245 -26.21 8.87 38.60
CA VAL A 245 -26.26 8.65 40.05
C VAL A 245 -26.73 7.21 40.29
N VAL A 246 -25.89 6.38 40.87
CA VAL A 246 -26.24 5.01 41.29
C VAL A 246 -26.10 4.95 42.80
N GLY A 247 -27.25 5.00 43.50
CA GLY A 247 -27.29 5.12 44.94
C GLY A 247 -26.73 6.48 45.43
N ARG A 248 -25.81 6.46 46.40
CA ARG A 248 -25.14 7.67 46.94
C ARG A 248 -23.88 8.09 46.17
N LYS A 249 -23.46 7.34 45.17
CA LYS A 249 -22.22 7.63 44.39
C LYS A 249 -22.58 8.19 43.02
N MET A 250 -21.94 9.31 42.65
CA MET A 250 -22.01 9.89 41.30
C MET A 250 -20.98 9.23 40.43
N TYR A 251 -21.44 8.58 39.35
CA TYR A 251 -20.59 8.02 38.29
C TYR A 251 -20.79 8.81 37.00
N GLY A 252 -19.70 9.09 36.29
CA GLY A 252 -19.75 9.83 35.01
C GLY A 252 -19.45 11.32 35.16
N GLY A 253 -19.66 12.06 34.08
CA GLY A 253 -19.28 13.48 33.97
C GLY A 253 -17.86 13.71 33.53
N GLN A 254 -17.15 12.66 33.08
CA GLN A 254 -15.86 12.84 32.41
C GLN A 254 -16.06 13.37 30.98
N SER A 255 -15.37 14.47 30.67
CA SER A 255 -15.23 14.92 29.31
C SER A 255 -14.11 14.10 28.66
N THR A 256 -14.41 13.45 27.55
CA THR A 256 -13.44 12.75 26.73
C THR A 256 -13.43 13.32 25.32
N PHE A 257 -12.54 12.83 24.49
CA PHE A 257 -12.44 13.28 23.10
C PHE A 257 -12.61 12.09 22.17
N LEU A 258 -13.34 12.31 21.07
CA LEU A 258 -13.36 11.40 19.92
C LEU A 258 -12.22 11.80 18.99
N PRO A 259 -11.11 11.04 18.92
CA PRO A 259 -10.00 11.35 18.03
C PRO A 259 -10.33 10.88 16.61
N ILE A 260 -10.31 11.78 15.64
CA ILE A 260 -10.43 11.50 14.22
C ILE A 260 -9.08 11.80 13.58
N LYS A 261 -8.39 10.79 13.06
CA LYS A 261 -7.10 10.95 12.39
C LYS A 261 -7.25 11.70 11.08
N VAL A 262 -6.28 12.54 10.72
CA VAL A 262 -6.28 13.27 9.44
C VAL A 262 -6.11 12.31 8.27
N ASN A 263 -5.21 11.36 8.40
CA ASN A 263 -5.06 10.24 7.45
C ASN A 263 -5.76 9.00 8.01
N MET A 264 -7.07 8.88 7.78
CA MET A 264 -7.87 7.74 8.24
C MET A 264 -7.63 6.49 7.41
N SER A 265 -7.44 6.67 6.11
CA SER A 265 -7.34 5.57 5.13
C SER A 265 -5.93 4.98 5.03
N GLY A 266 -4.94 5.54 5.75
CA GLY A 266 -3.55 5.07 5.69
C GLY A 266 -2.91 5.24 4.31
N VAL A 267 -2.22 4.22 3.84
CA VAL A 267 -1.50 4.21 2.56
C VAL A 267 -2.31 3.54 1.43
N LEU A 268 -3.40 2.85 1.78
CA LEU A 268 -4.21 2.05 0.84
C LEU A 268 -4.73 2.85 -0.37
N PRO A 269 -5.25 4.09 -0.22
CA PRO A 269 -5.71 4.88 -1.36
C PRO A 269 -4.63 5.13 -2.41
N ILE A 270 -3.38 5.31 -1.99
CA ILE A 270 -2.25 5.51 -2.91
C ILE A 270 -1.96 4.22 -3.68
N ILE A 271 -1.93 3.07 -2.98
CA ILE A 271 -1.67 1.77 -3.59
C ILE A 271 -2.76 1.45 -4.62
N PHE A 272 -4.02 1.72 -4.31
CA PHE A 272 -5.15 1.48 -5.21
C PHE A 272 -5.16 2.43 -6.40
N ALA A 273 -4.96 3.72 -6.16
CA ALA A 273 -4.84 4.70 -7.23
C ALA A 273 -3.69 4.35 -8.19
N GLN A 274 -2.55 3.93 -7.65
CA GLN A 274 -1.40 3.50 -8.43
C GLN A 274 -1.70 2.24 -9.23
N SER A 275 -2.32 1.24 -8.62
CA SER A 275 -2.68 -0.01 -9.30
C SER A 275 -3.59 0.25 -10.50
N ILE A 276 -4.63 1.08 -10.35
CA ILE A 276 -5.55 1.42 -11.44
C ILE A 276 -4.88 2.30 -12.50
N ALA A 277 -4.12 3.32 -12.08
CA ALA A 277 -3.43 4.21 -13.01
C ALA A 277 -2.39 3.46 -13.88
N THR A 278 -1.79 2.40 -13.35
CA THR A 278 -0.78 1.61 -14.05
C THR A 278 -1.35 0.50 -14.92
N LEU A 279 -2.61 0.06 -14.71
CA LEU A 279 -3.22 -1.04 -15.47
C LEU A 279 -3.16 -0.85 -17.01
N PRO A 280 -3.58 0.30 -17.60
CA PRO A 280 -3.57 0.46 -19.04
C PRO A 280 -2.15 0.40 -19.63
N ALA A 281 -1.20 1.08 -18.99
CA ALA A 281 0.19 1.06 -19.40
C ALA A 281 0.82 -0.33 -19.27
N THR A 282 0.41 -1.11 -18.26
CA THR A 282 0.85 -2.50 -18.07
C THR A 282 0.33 -3.39 -19.20
N ILE A 283 -0.95 -3.28 -19.57
CA ILE A 283 -1.54 -4.03 -20.68
C ILE A 283 -0.79 -3.74 -21.98
N ILE A 284 -0.51 -2.48 -22.28
CA ILE A 284 0.24 -2.09 -23.49
C ILE A 284 1.67 -2.62 -23.45
N ALA A 285 2.35 -2.53 -22.32
CA ALA A 285 3.71 -3.03 -22.17
C ALA A 285 3.82 -4.55 -22.41
N PHE A 286 2.76 -5.29 -22.06
CA PHE A 286 2.72 -6.74 -22.26
C PHE A 286 2.24 -7.16 -23.65
N THR A 287 1.27 -6.47 -24.24
CA THR A 287 0.75 -6.81 -25.57
C THR A 287 1.65 -6.31 -26.72
N GLY A 288 2.53 -5.37 -26.41
CA GLY A 288 3.32 -4.63 -27.39
C GLY A 288 2.49 -3.53 -28.08
N THR A 289 3.13 -2.43 -28.39
CA THR A 289 2.55 -1.43 -29.28
C THR A 289 2.57 -2.03 -30.69
N GLY A 290 1.45 -2.60 -31.13
CA GLY A 290 1.31 -2.93 -32.55
C GLY A 290 1.67 -1.69 -33.39
N SER A 291 2.01 -1.86 -34.67
CA SER A 291 2.44 -0.80 -35.62
C SER A 291 1.43 0.36 -35.82
N SER A 292 0.40 0.46 -34.98
CA SER A 292 -0.60 1.52 -35.04
C SER A 292 -0.10 2.80 -34.35
N SER A 293 -0.02 3.87 -35.10
CA SER A 293 0.31 5.24 -34.64
C SER A 293 -0.55 5.70 -33.44
N PHE A 294 -1.79 5.24 -33.37
CA PHE A 294 -2.72 5.54 -32.26
C PHE A 294 -2.25 4.99 -30.93
N TRP A 295 -1.81 3.73 -30.87
CA TRP A 295 -1.30 3.10 -29.65
C TRP A 295 0.00 3.73 -29.16
N THR A 296 0.87 4.11 -30.12
CA THR A 296 2.12 4.82 -29.80
C THR A 296 1.83 6.20 -29.20
N TRP A 297 0.87 6.93 -29.77
CA TRP A 297 0.43 8.22 -29.26
C TRP A 297 -0.17 8.09 -27.85
N MET A 298 -1.08 7.12 -27.64
CA MET A 298 -1.66 6.85 -26.32
C MET A 298 -0.60 6.52 -25.27
N ASN A 299 0.38 5.69 -25.63
CA ASN A 299 1.43 5.31 -24.70
C ASN A 299 2.30 6.51 -24.30
N THR A 300 2.62 7.40 -25.27
CA THR A 300 3.48 8.55 -25.00
C THR A 300 2.78 9.67 -24.24
N TYR A 301 1.53 9.96 -24.54
CA TYR A 301 0.83 11.13 -23.97
C TYR A 301 -0.10 10.81 -22.80
N ILE A 302 -0.65 9.61 -22.72
CA ILE A 302 -1.64 9.24 -21.71
C ILE A 302 -1.04 8.34 -20.64
N PHE A 303 -0.29 7.30 -21.03
CA PHE A 303 0.13 6.24 -20.11
C PHE A 303 1.58 6.35 -19.64
N ASP A 304 2.36 7.27 -20.22
CA ASP A 304 3.71 7.56 -19.68
C ASP A 304 3.56 8.18 -18.28
N THR A 305 4.27 7.64 -17.31
CA THR A 305 4.29 8.13 -15.92
C THR A 305 4.77 9.58 -15.80
N ARG A 306 5.39 10.12 -16.83
CA ARG A 306 5.87 11.51 -16.92
C ARG A 306 4.85 12.45 -17.59
N SER A 307 3.81 11.90 -18.19
CA SER A 307 2.79 12.69 -18.86
C SER A 307 2.01 13.55 -17.84
N ALA A 308 1.74 14.79 -18.20
CA ALA A 308 0.88 15.65 -17.38
C ALA A 308 -0.51 15.04 -17.19
N PHE A 309 -1.02 14.35 -18.19
CA PHE A 309 -2.31 13.64 -18.09
C PHE A 309 -2.27 12.53 -17.03
N TYR A 310 -1.22 11.69 -17.02
CA TYR A 310 -1.04 10.67 -15.99
C TYR A 310 -1.00 11.26 -14.59
N ILE A 311 -0.23 12.35 -14.40
CA ILE A 311 -0.10 13.03 -13.10
C ILE A 311 -1.45 13.53 -12.61
N VAL A 312 -2.24 14.18 -13.48
CA VAL A 312 -3.57 14.69 -13.14
C VAL A 312 -4.55 13.55 -12.84
N CYS A 313 -4.58 12.50 -13.67
CA CYS A 313 -5.41 11.32 -13.41
C CYS A 313 -5.03 10.63 -12.09
N TYR A 314 -3.75 10.47 -11.82
CA TYR A 314 -3.26 9.86 -10.59
C TYR A 314 -3.65 10.70 -9.36
N PHE A 315 -3.54 12.04 -9.46
CA PHE A 315 -4.00 12.97 -8.43
C PHE A 315 -5.49 12.79 -8.13
N LEU A 316 -6.32 12.78 -9.16
CA LEU A 316 -7.77 12.61 -9.00
C LEU A 316 -8.13 11.23 -8.45
N LEU A 317 -7.45 10.18 -8.88
CA LEU A 317 -7.65 8.81 -8.36
C LEU A 317 -7.31 8.72 -6.88
N ILE A 318 -6.21 9.33 -6.42
CA ILE A 318 -5.87 9.34 -4.98
C ILE A 318 -6.98 10.01 -4.17
N ILE A 319 -7.50 11.15 -4.64
CA ILE A 319 -8.60 11.84 -3.97
C ILE A 319 -9.86 10.96 -3.96
N ALA A 320 -10.24 10.38 -5.09
CA ALA A 320 -11.41 9.53 -5.20
C ALA A 320 -11.32 8.31 -4.27
N PHE A 321 -10.19 7.62 -4.26
CA PHE A 321 -9.98 6.47 -3.36
C PHE A 321 -9.88 6.86 -1.90
N SER A 322 -9.36 8.02 -1.56
CA SER A 322 -9.35 8.52 -0.18
C SER A 322 -10.76 8.73 0.35
N TYR A 323 -11.65 9.33 -0.46
CA TYR A 323 -13.07 9.47 -0.10
C TYR A 323 -13.79 8.14 -0.03
N PHE A 324 -13.54 7.26 -1.00
CA PHE A 324 -14.10 5.93 -1.05
C PHE A 324 -13.77 5.13 0.23
N TYR A 325 -12.50 5.12 0.62
CA TYR A 325 -12.03 4.44 1.82
C TYR A 325 -12.59 5.04 3.11
N ALA A 326 -12.64 6.37 3.19
CA ALA A 326 -13.20 7.05 4.35
C ALA A 326 -14.68 6.69 4.57
N THR A 327 -15.44 6.54 3.48
CA THR A 327 -16.86 6.18 3.52
C THR A 327 -17.09 4.73 3.97
N ILE A 328 -16.18 3.81 3.61
CA ILE A 328 -16.27 2.40 4.04
C ILE A 328 -15.87 2.26 5.50
N GLN A 329 -14.79 2.93 5.90
CA GLN A 329 -14.17 2.73 7.21
C GLN A 329 -14.94 3.42 8.34
N PHE A 330 -15.65 4.51 8.03
CA PHE A 330 -16.37 5.29 9.02
C PHE A 330 -17.86 5.38 8.70
N ASN A 331 -18.65 4.86 9.62
CA ASN A 331 -20.12 5.00 9.60
C ASN A 331 -20.55 6.05 10.63
N PRO A 332 -20.83 7.32 10.23
CA PRO A 332 -21.19 8.38 11.15
C PRO A 332 -22.48 8.11 11.93
N ILE A 333 -23.40 7.35 11.32
CA ILE A 333 -24.68 6.98 11.96
C ILE A 333 -24.43 6.00 13.11
N GLU A 334 -23.58 5.02 12.90
CA GLU A 334 -23.23 4.03 13.93
C GLU A 334 -22.46 4.68 15.08
N ILE A 335 -21.51 5.57 14.79
CA ILE A 335 -20.78 6.33 15.82
C ILE A 335 -21.74 7.17 16.65
N ALA A 336 -22.65 7.91 16.02
CA ALA A 336 -23.64 8.74 16.71
C ALA A 336 -24.60 7.88 17.58
N ASN A 337 -25.02 6.73 17.08
CA ASN A 337 -25.87 5.79 17.83
C ASN A 337 -25.14 5.17 19.02
N ASN A 338 -23.87 4.81 18.85
CA ASN A 338 -23.04 4.27 19.94
C ASN A 338 -22.79 5.33 21.02
N LEU A 339 -22.54 6.60 20.65
CA LEU A 339 -22.46 7.70 21.58
C LEU A 339 -23.77 7.86 22.36
N LYS A 340 -24.91 7.85 21.67
CA LYS A 340 -26.24 7.97 22.29
C LYS A 340 -26.53 6.82 23.26
N LYS A 341 -26.23 5.57 22.86
CA LYS A 341 -26.42 4.37 23.71
C LYS A 341 -25.60 4.44 25.01
N ASN A 342 -24.39 4.99 24.93
CA ASN A 342 -23.49 5.14 26.08
C ASN A 342 -23.72 6.43 26.87
N GLY A 343 -24.77 7.21 26.55
CA GLY A 343 -25.10 8.46 27.26
C GLY A 343 -24.11 9.60 26.94
N GLY A 344 -23.35 9.48 25.87
CA GLY A 344 -22.44 10.51 25.38
C GLY A 344 -23.13 11.48 24.41
N PHE A 345 -22.74 12.74 24.44
CA PHE A 345 -23.20 13.76 23.50
C PHE A 345 -22.06 14.73 23.15
N ILE A 346 -22.18 15.34 21.99
CA ILE A 346 -21.26 16.40 21.56
C ILE A 346 -21.86 17.74 21.98
N PRO A 347 -21.14 18.60 22.72
CA PRO A 347 -21.63 19.90 23.13
C PRO A 347 -22.12 20.73 21.93
N GLY A 348 -23.32 21.27 22.02
CA GLY A 348 -23.96 22.06 20.95
C GLY A 348 -24.77 21.25 19.92
N PHE A 349 -24.76 19.91 19.99
CA PHE A 349 -25.55 19.06 19.09
C PHE A 349 -26.45 18.10 19.86
N ARG A 350 -27.71 17.95 19.40
CA ARG A 350 -28.64 16.97 19.98
C ARG A 350 -28.19 15.54 19.61
N PRO A 351 -28.27 14.59 20.54
CA PRO A 351 -27.98 13.17 20.27
C PRO A 351 -28.85 12.62 19.13
N GLY A 352 -28.26 11.81 18.25
CA GLY A 352 -28.91 11.18 17.11
C GLY A 352 -28.51 11.80 15.77
N LYS A 353 -29.48 12.05 14.89
CA LYS A 353 -29.23 12.53 13.51
C LYS A 353 -28.38 13.81 13.43
N PRO A 354 -28.63 14.88 14.24
CA PRO A 354 -27.78 16.09 14.17
C PRO A 354 -26.31 15.82 14.52
N THR A 355 -26.06 14.89 15.46
CA THR A 355 -24.70 14.45 15.82
C THR A 355 -24.04 13.68 14.65
N SER A 356 -24.79 12.80 13.98
CA SER A 356 -24.32 12.08 12.80
C SER A 356 -23.97 13.03 11.67
N ASP A 357 -24.84 14.02 11.38
CA ASP A 357 -24.62 15.02 10.33
C ASP A 357 -23.39 15.92 10.60
N PHE A 358 -23.17 16.26 11.87
CA PHE A 358 -21.98 16.99 12.28
C PHE A 358 -20.71 16.15 12.08
N ILE A 359 -20.72 14.89 12.55
CA ILE A 359 -19.58 13.96 12.38
C ILE A 359 -19.28 13.78 10.89
N LEU A 360 -20.30 13.59 10.04
CA LEU A 360 -20.14 13.45 8.60
C LEU A 360 -19.46 14.68 7.97
N LYS A 361 -19.89 15.90 8.36
CA LYS A 361 -19.26 17.14 7.88
C LYS A 361 -17.79 17.24 8.29
N VAL A 362 -17.46 16.84 9.52
CA VAL A 362 -16.09 16.85 10.02
C VAL A 362 -15.25 15.82 9.27
N ILE A 363 -15.73 14.59 9.09
CA ILE A 363 -15.05 13.53 8.34
C ILE A 363 -14.76 13.99 6.91
N ASN A 364 -15.76 14.52 6.19
CA ASN A 364 -15.58 14.97 4.82
C ASN A 364 -14.50 16.06 4.68
N LYS A 365 -14.47 17.04 5.59
CA LYS A 365 -13.44 18.09 5.58
C LYS A 365 -12.03 17.54 5.87
N ILE A 366 -11.93 16.64 6.84
CA ILE A 366 -10.66 16.01 7.22
C ILE A 366 -10.17 15.10 6.09
N THR A 367 -11.06 14.33 5.48
CA THR A 367 -10.75 13.46 4.33
C THR A 367 -10.27 14.26 3.14
N LEU A 368 -10.88 15.42 2.83
CA LEU A 368 -10.40 16.30 1.76
C LEU A 368 -8.95 16.75 2.02
N PHE A 369 -8.67 17.21 3.23
CA PHE A 369 -7.32 17.65 3.60
C PHE A 369 -6.32 16.48 3.53
N GLY A 370 -6.69 15.31 4.08
CA GLY A 370 -5.87 14.11 4.03
C GLY A 370 -5.64 13.62 2.59
N ALA A 371 -6.67 13.65 1.73
CA ALA A 371 -6.57 13.26 0.32
C ALA A 371 -5.64 14.19 -0.47
N LEU A 372 -5.79 15.50 -0.30
CA LEU A 372 -4.92 16.50 -0.93
C LEU A 372 -3.46 16.33 -0.48
N TYR A 373 -3.25 16.13 0.80
CA TYR A 373 -1.93 15.84 1.35
C TYR A 373 -1.31 14.60 0.70
N LEU A 374 -2.03 13.46 0.68
CA LEU A 374 -1.56 12.22 0.08
C LEU A 374 -1.25 12.40 -1.41
N ALA A 375 -2.12 13.09 -2.14
CA ALA A 375 -1.94 13.34 -3.57
C ALA A 375 -0.72 14.22 -3.86
N ILE A 376 -0.50 15.30 -3.10
CA ILE A 376 0.66 16.17 -3.26
C ILE A 376 1.95 15.41 -2.97
N VAL A 377 2.01 14.69 -1.85
CA VAL A 377 3.21 13.92 -1.46
C VAL A 377 3.49 12.79 -2.44
N ALA A 378 2.48 12.14 -3.01
CA ALA A 378 2.66 11.09 -4.02
C ALA A 378 3.20 11.63 -5.36
N ILE A 379 2.79 12.83 -5.76
CA ILE A 379 3.16 13.43 -7.05
C ILE A 379 4.48 14.17 -6.98
N LEU A 380 4.81 14.78 -5.84
CA LEU A 380 6.02 15.59 -5.66
C LEU A 380 7.30 14.91 -6.16
N PRO A 381 7.56 13.62 -5.85
CA PRO A 381 8.75 12.94 -6.35
C PRO A 381 8.73 12.70 -7.87
N ILE A 382 7.56 12.50 -8.46
CA ILE A 382 7.42 12.36 -9.91
C ILE A 382 7.84 13.68 -10.59
N ILE A 383 7.37 14.81 -10.07
CA ILE A 383 7.74 16.15 -10.56
C ILE A 383 9.24 16.39 -10.39
N VAL A 384 9.79 16.07 -9.22
CA VAL A 384 11.24 16.21 -8.96
C VAL A 384 12.06 15.35 -9.94
N GLY A 385 11.63 14.11 -10.20
CA GLY A 385 12.29 13.22 -11.16
C GLY A 385 12.28 13.76 -12.59
N ILE A 386 11.19 14.42 -13.01
CA ILE A 386 11.09 15.09 -14.31
C ILE A 386 12.07 16.26 -14.41
N ILE A 387 12.15 17.09 -13.36
CA ILE A 387 13.05 18.27 -13.30
C ILE A 387 14.51 17.85 -13.36
N ILE A 388 14.88 16.80 -12.62
CA ILE A 388 16.27 16.32 -12.54
C ILE A 388 16.65 15.44 -13.75
N LYS A 389 15.68 15.07 -14.60
CA LYS A 389 15.86 14.16 -15.74
C LYS A 389 16.43 12.78 -15.35
N ASN A 390 16.24 12.38 -14.09
CA ASN A 390 16.67 11.09 -13.57
C ASN A 390 15.48 10.30 -13.04
N THR A 391 15.07 9.30 -13.82
CA THR A 391 13.86 8.52 -13.57
C THR A 391 13.97 7.54 -12.43
N SER A 392 15.17 7.06 -12.13
CA SER A 392 15.40 6.16 -10.99
C SER A 392 15.07 6.82 -9.65
N LEU A 393 15.23 8.14 -9.56
CA LEU A 393 14.92 8.92 -8.37
C LEU A 393 13.40 9.24 -8.26
N ALA A 394 12.72 9.41 -9.39
CA ALA A 394 11.27 9.67 -9.42
C ALA A 394 10.46 8.48 -8.87
N VAL A 395 10.86 7.26 -9.22
CA VAL A 395 10.20 6.02 -8.79
C VAL A 395 10.34 5.80 -7.27
N GLY A 396 11.40 6.34 -6.64
CA GLY A 396 11.63 6.20 -5.20
C GLY A 396 10.62 6.93 -4.31
N GLY A 397 9.94 7.94 -4.80
CA GLY A 397 9.16 8.85 -3.95
C GLY A 397 7.84 8.28 -3.43
N THR A 398 7.06 7.61 -4.28
CA THR A 398 5.83 6.94 -3.82
C THR A 398 6.17 5.80 -2.85
N SER A 399 7.31 5.15 -3.06
CA SER A 399 7.84 4.12 -2.17
C SER A 399 8.12 4.64 -0.75
N VAL A 400 8.59 5.90 -0.61
CA VAL A 400 8.86 6.50 0.71
C VAL A 400 7.58 6.64 1.54
N ILE A 401 6.47 7.03 0.92
CA ILE A 401 5.17 7.15 1.62
C ILE A 401 4.74 5.78 2.14
N ILE A 402 4.87 4.74 1.31
CA ILE A 402 4.51 3.37 1.68
C ILE A 402 5.39 2.91 2.86
N VAL A 403 6.70 3.09 2.77
CA VAL A 403 7.64 2.69 3.82
C VAL A 403 7.34 3.39 5.15
N VAL A 404 7.18 4.72 5.14
CA VAL A 404 6.91 5.49 6.36
C VAL A 404 5.54 5.16 6.92
N GLY A 405 4.52 5.06 6.05
CA GLY A 405 3.15 4.71 6.46
C GLY A 405 3.09 3.33 7.11
N VAL A 406 3.67 2.32 6.49
CA VAL A 406 3.70 0.94 7.02
C VAL A 406 4.49 0.87 8.33
N ALA A 407 5.63 1.56 8.42
CA ALA A 407 6.40 1.62 9.67
C ALA A 407 5.58 2.22 10.82
N LEU A 408 4.87 3.33 10.58
CA LEU A 408 4.00 3.97 11.58
C LEU A 408 2.82 3.07 11.97
N GLU A 409 2.18 2.43 10.99
CA GLU A 409 1.05 1.53 11.21
C GLU A 409 1.46 0.30 12.03
N THR A 410 2.62 -0.27 11.73
CA THR A 410 3.18 -1.40 12.47
C THR A 410 3.50 -1.03 13.93
N VAL A 411 4.10 0.14 14.16
CA VAL A 411 4.37 0.62 15.52
C VAL A 411 3.07 0.85 16.30
N LYS A 412 2.05 1.46 15.67
CA LYS A 412 0.73 1.65 16.30
C LYS A 412 0.03 0.31 16.60
N SER A 413 0.17 -0.68 15.73
CA SER A 413 -0.33 -2.04 15.98
C SER A 413 0.36 -2.69 17.18
N LEU A 414 1.69 -2.52 17.30
CA LEU A 414 2.44 -2.98 18.47
C LEU A 414 2.00 -2.29 19.76
N GLU A 415 1.84 -0.97 19.73
CA GLU A 415 1.36 -0.20 20.89
C GLU A 415 -0.04 -0.65 21.33
N ALA A 416 -0.95 -0.85 20.38
CA ALA A 416 -2.30 -1.35 20.68
C ALA A 416 -2.28 -2.74 21.31
N GLN A 417 -1.44 -3.66 20.82
CA GLN A 417 -1.29 -5.00 21.39
C GLN A 417 -0.65 -4.98 22.79
N MET A 418 0.26 -4.05 23.06
CA MET A 418 0.83 -3.85 24.41
C MET A 418 -0.20 -3.31 25.40
N LEU A 419 -1.02 -2.33 24.99
CA LEU A 419 -2.06 -1.73 25.85
C LEU A 419 -3.15 -2.74 26.22
N MET A 420 -3.58 -3.57 25.29
CA MET A 420 -4.58 -4.62 25.56
C MET A 420 -4.12 -5.61 26.63
N ARG A 421 -2.82 -5.81 26.81
CA ARG A 421 -2.26 -6.71 27.84
C ARG A 421 -2.09 -6.09 29.20
N HIS A 422 -1.77 -4.80 29.28
CA HIS A 422 -1.77 -4.10 30.56
C HIS A 422 -3.15 -4.13 31.23
N TYR A 423 -4.21 -4.17 30.43
CA TYR A 423 -5.59 -4.31 30.95
C TYR A 423 -5.93 -5.73 31.43
N LYS A 424 -5.35 -6.79 30.84
CA LYS A 424 -5.56 -8.17 31.28
C LYS A 424 -4.85 -8.47 32.61
N GLY A 425 -3.69 -7.91 32.87
CA GLY A 425 -2.98 -8.07 34.14
C GLY A 425 -3.58 -7.33 35.33
N PHE A 426 -4.69 -6.60 35.14
CA PHE A 426 -5.48 -5.98 36.23
C PHE A 426 -6.72 -6.81 36.61
N LEU A 427 -7.01 -7.86 35.84
CA LEU A 427 -8.18 -8.75 36.02
C LEU A 427 -7.80 -10.15 36.52
N GLU A 428 -6.50 -10.46 36.61
CA GLU A 428 -5.90 -11.58 37.30
C GLU A 428 -5.30 -11.08 38.65
#